data_e6eeebcf08a3c72bd0c5152952cb7552
#
_entry.id   e6eeebcf08a3c72bd0c5152952cb7552
#
_cell.length_a   1.000
_cell.length_b   1.000
_cell.length_c   1.000
_cell.angle_alpha   90.00
_cell.angle_beta   90.00
_cell.angle_gamma   90.00
#
_symmetry.space_group_name_H-M   'P 1'
#
loop_
_entity.id
_entity.type
_entity.pdbx_description
1 polymer ?
#
loop_
_entity_poly.entity_id
_entity_poly.type
_entity_poly.pdbx_seq_one_letter_code
_entity_poly.pdbx_strand_id
1 'polypeptide(L)'
;TPIEVGTTNKTHLKDYENAINDNTGALLKVHTSNYKILGFTKEVSNEEISYLARENELVSINDLGSGQFVDFSKYGLPYEPTVKEVLDSGIDIVTFSGDKLLGGPQAGIIVGKKEYIEKMKKNQLTRTLRVDKMTLAALEATLKLYLDEKEALEHIPTLHMISLSKERLFEKADVLKTRLSDLDFKIIIAEDKAEVGGGSYPASYLESVVVKLEHPRLSATELERRLLEVEIPIITRIKDNELILDM
;
A
#
# COMPACT_ATOMS: atom_id res chain seq x y z
N THR A 1 4.96 -2.58 -28.36
CA THR A 1 5.81 -1.56 -27.69
C THR A 1 4.89 -0.56 -27.01
N PRO A 2 5.12 -0.23 -25.72
CA PRO A 2 4.39 0.86 -25.05
C PRO A 2 4.66 2.19 -25.74
N ILE A 3 3.62 3.03 -25.82
CA ILE A 3 3.69 4.43 -26.23
C ILE A 3 3.25 5.27 -25.06
N GLU A 4 4.15 6.10 -24.53
CA GLU A 4 3.86 7.02 -23.44
C GLU A 4 3.10 8.23 -23.95
N VAL A 5 2.05 8.65 -23.24
CA VAL A 5 1.18 9.78 -23.62
C VAL A 5 1.14 10.82 -22.50
N GLY A 6 0.97 12.09 -22.90
CA GLY A 6 0.98 13.21 -21.96
C GLY A 6 2.39 13.62 -21.51
N THR A 7 2.45 14.19 -20.32
CA THR A 7 3.71 14.64 -19.69
C THR A 7 3.82 14.08 -18.27
N THR A 8 4.99 14.22 -17.65
CA THR A 8 5.26 13.72 -16.29
C THR A 8 4.20 14.15 -15.26
N ASN A 9 3.68 15.37 -15.35
CA ASN A 9 2.74 15.93 -14.38
C ASN A 9 1.34 16.18 -14.92
N LYS A 10 1.11 15.99 -16.24
CA LYS A 10 -0.22 16.19 -16.84
C LYS A 10 -0.47 15.23 -17.99
N THR A 11 -1.56 14.51 -17.89
CA THR A 11 -2.10 13.68 -18.94
C THR A 11 -3.58 14.02 -19.15
N HIS A 12 -3.97 14.30 -20.37
CA HIS A 12 -5.34 14.61 -20.76
C HIS A 12 -5.91 13.46 -21.60
N LEU A 13 -7.22 13.32 -21.62
CA LEU A 13 -7.89 12.31 -22.46
C LEU A 13 -7.46 12.41 -23.93
N LYS A 14 -7.31 13.66 -24.43
CA LYS A 14 -6.86 13.94 -25.80
C LYS A 14 -5.47 13.36 -26.12
N ASP A 15 -4.60 13.20 -25.12
CA ASP A 15 -3.27 12.62 -25.34
C ASP A 15 -3.40 11.12 -25.69
N TYR A 16 -4.33 10.41 -25.04
CA TYR A 16 -4.68 9.04 -25.41
C TYR A 16 -5.37 8.99 -26.80
N GLU A 17 -6.38 9.83 -27.04
CA GLU A 17 -7.10 9.87 -28.32
C GLU A 17 -6.14 10.04 -29.49
N ASN A 18 -5.19 10.99 -29.42
CA ASN A 18 -4.24 11.27 -30.48
C ASN A 18 -3.24 10.13 -30.72
N ALA A 19 -3.01 9.25 -29.76
CA ALA A 19 -2.07 8.13 -29.86
C ALA A 19 -2.71 6.84 -30.40
N ILE A 20 -4.06 6.76 -30.42
CA ILE A 20 -4.78 5.59 -30.93
C ILE A 20 -4.58 5.48 -32.44
N ASN A 21 -4.26 4.26 -32.90
CA ASN A 21 -4.12 3.91 -34.31
C ASN A 21 -4.38 2.40 -34.48
N ASP A 22 -4.32 1.90 -35.71
CA ASP A 22 -4.61 0.50 -36.08
C ASP A 22 -3.73 -0.55 -35.35
N ASN A 23 -2.63 -0.14 -34.75
CA ASN A 23 -1.75 -1.01 -33.98
C ASN A 23 -1.98 -0.91 -32.45
N THR A 24 -2.92 -0.10 -32.01
CA THR A 24 -3.24 0.05 -30.59
C THR A 24 -4.04 -1.16 -30.12
N GLY A 25 -3.56 -1.86 -29.09
CA GLY A 25 -4.24 -3.03 -28.54
C GLY A 25 -4.90 -2.77 -27.18
N ALA A 26 -4.40 -1.79 -26.43
CA ALA A 26 -4.94 -1.46 -25.12
C ALA A 26 -4.59 -0.03 -24.69
N LEU A 27 -5.39 0.53 -23.78
CA LEU A 27 -5.09 1.75 -23.04
C LEU A 27 -4.69 1.37 -21.62
N LEU A 28 -3.49 1.77 -21.19
CA LEU A 28 -2.94 1.47 -19.89
C LEU A 28 -2.84 2.74 -19.06
N LYS A 29 -3.43 2.72 -17.87
CA LYS A 29 -3.18 3.69 -16.80
C LYS A 29 -2.36 3.02 -15.71
N VAL A 30 -1.28 3.68 -15.28
CA VAL A 30 -0.44 3.22 -14.16
C VAL A 30 -0.63 4.19 -13.00
N HIS A 31 -1.08 3.68 -11.86
CA HIS A 31 -1.21 4.48 -10.64
C HIS A 31 0.16 4.65 -9.97
N THR A 32 0.46 5.88 -9.53
CA THR A 32 1.74 6.21 -8.88
C THR A 32 1.72 5.84 -7.40
N SER A 33 1.81 4.52 -7.10
CA SER A 33 1.71 4.01 -5.73
C SER A 33 2.93 4.25 -4.85
N ASN A 34 4.11 4.51 -5.43
CA ASN A 34 5.39 4.59 -4.72
C ASN A 34 6.07 5.96 -4.78
N TYR A 35 5.50 6.93 -5.48
CA TYR A 35 5.93 8.33 -5.50
C TYR A 35 4.74 9.26 -5.70
N LYS A 36 4.90 10.54 -5.38
CA LYS A 36 3.87 11.56 -5.55
C LYS A 36 4.42 12.74 -6.31
N ILE A 37 3.68 13.19 -7.31
CA ILE A 37 4.00 14.43 -8.04
C ILE A 37 3.22 15.57 -7.38
N LEU A 38 3.94 16.56 -6.88
CA LEU A 38 3.34 17.73 -6.24
C LEU A 38 3.34 18.93 -7.21
N GLY A 39 2.25 19.67 -7.23
CA GLY A 39 2.09 20.89 -8.04
C GLY A 39 0.89 20.82 -8.97
N PHE A 40 1.03 21.42 -10.16
CA PHE A 40 -0.04 21.48 -11.16
C PHE A 40 -0.15 20.15 -11.92
N THR A 41 -0.79 19.16 -11.31
CA THR A 41 -1.01 17.83 -11.89
C THR A 41 -2.39 17.70 -12.53
N LYS A 42 -2.51 16.83 -13.53
CA LYS A 42 -3.78 16.35 -14.07
C LYS A 42 -3.63 14.90 -14.51
N GLU A 43 -4.61 14.08 -14.16
CA GLU A 43 -4.73 12.69 -14.61
C GLU A 43 -6.05 12.48 -15.32
N VAL A 44 -6.10 11.48 -16.19
CA VAL A 44 -7.34 10.99 -16.80
C VAL A 44 -8.01 10.03 -15.83
N SER A 45 -9.31 10.15 -15.62
CA SER A 45 -10.05 9.25 -14.73
C SER A 45 -10.16 7.84 -15.30
N ASN A 46 -10.49 6.87 -14.45
CA ASN A 46 -10.71 5.49 -14.89
C ASN A 46 -11.93 5.37 -15.81
N GLU A 47 -12.98 6.13 -15.52
CA GLU A 47 -14.21 6.21 -16.33
C GLU A 47 -13.91 6.73 -17.72
N GLU A 48 -13.10 7.80 -17.84
CA GLU A 48 -12.70 8.38 -19.14
C GLU A 48 -11.87 7.36 -19.95
N ILE A 49 -10.90 6.66 -19.33
CA ILE A 49 -10.11 5.62 -20.01
C ILE A 49 -10.99 4.45 -20.45
N SER A 50 -11.86 3.97 -19.55
CA SER A 50 -12.80 2.88 -19.86
C SER A 50 -13.74 3.24 -21.02
N TYR A 51 -14.26 4.46 -20.98
CA TYR A 51 -15.14 4.96 -22.06
C TYR A 51 -14.40 5.03 -23.39
N LEU A 52 -13.22 5.67 -23.42
CA LEU A 52 -12.41 5.82 -24.63
C LEU A 52 -12.00 4.45 -25.22
N ALA A 53 -11.60 3.51 -24.37
CA ALA A 53 -11.23 2.17 -24.78
C ALA A 53 -12.42 1.46 -25.47
N ARG A 54 -13.62 1.54 -24.88
CA ARG A 54 -14.84 0.92 -25.41
C ARG A 54 -15.24 1.51 -26.77
N GLU A 55 -15.19 2.85 -26.93
CA GLU A 55 -15.51 3.52 -28.19
C GLU A 55 -14.57 3.11 -29.35
N ASN A 56 -13.35 2.66 -29.02
CA ASN A 56 -12.35 2.25 -29.99
C ASN A 56 -12.13 0.72 -30.04
N GLU A 57 -13.00 -0.08 -29.42
CA GLU A 57 -12.89 -1.54 -29.34
C GLU A 57 -11.54 -2.03 -28.74
N LEU A 58 -10.96 -1.23 -27.83
CA LEU A 58 -9.71 -1.50 -27.14
C LEU A 58 -9.94 -2.06 -25.72
N VAL A 59 -8.89 -2.64 -25.13
CA VAL A 59 -8.89 -3.10 -23.75
C VAL A 59 -8.40 -1.98 -22.83
N SER A 60 -9.12 -1.68 -21.76
CA SER A 60 -8.68 -0.77 -20.71
C SER A 60 -7.98 -1.55 -19.59
N ILE A 61 -6.79 -1.10 -19.19
CA ILE A 61 -5.99 -1.72 -18.14
C ILE A 61 -5.61 -0.64 -17.13
N ASN A 62 -5.78 -0.95 -15.84
CA ASN A 62 -5.25 -0.13 -14.75
C ASN A 62 -4.25 -0.95 -13.92
N ASP A 63 -3.00 -0.52 -13.88
CA ASP A 63 -2.01 -1.02 -12.92
C ASP A 63 -2.10 -0.19 -11.63
N LEU A 64 -2.88 -0.68 -10.69
CA LEU A 64 -3.14 -0.01 -9.42
C LEU A 64 -1.94 -0.11 -8.46
N GLY A 65 -1.18 -1.18 -8.54
CA GLY A 65 0.06 -1.39 -7.80
C GLY A 65 -0.11 -1.71 -6.31
N SER A 66 -0.80 -0.88 -5.55
CA SER A 66 -0.90 -1.00 -4.08
C SER A 66 -1.75 -2.18 -3.58
N GLY A 67 -2.76 -2.61 -4.35
CA GLY A 67 -3.66 -3.70 -3.96
C GLY A 67 -4.60 -3.35 -2.80
N GLN A 68 -5.02 -2.09 -2.72
CA GLN A 68 -5.91 -1.61 -1.68
C GLN A 68 -7.34 -2.15 -1.86
N PHE A 69 -7.87 -2.79 -0.80
CA PHE A 69 -9.26 -3.29 -0.73
C PHE A 69 -10.12 -2.50 0.27
N VAL A 70 -9.50 -1.78 1.19
CA VAL A 70 -10.15 -0.96 2.20
C VAL A 70 -9.87 0.52 1.93
N ASP A 71 -10.85 1.38 2.04
CA ASP A 71 -10.68 2.83 1.96
C ASP A 71 -10.03 3.37 3.25
N PHE A 72 -8.72 3.65 3.19
CA PHE A 72 -7.96 4.16 4.32
C PHE A 72 -8.12 5.67 4.56
N SER A 73 -8.89 6.38 3.75
CA SER A 73 -9.23 7.78 4.05
C SER A 73 -10.03 7.90 5.36
N LYS A 74 -10.76 6.85 5.72
CA LYS A 74 -11.46 6.70 7.02
C LYS A 74 -10.52 6.68 8.22
N TYR A 75 -9.24 6.39 8.00
CA TYR A 75 -8.19 6.25 9.02
C TYR A 75 -7.13 7.35 8.94
N GLY A 76 -7.40 8.44 8.20
CA GLY A 76 -6.55 9.62 8.16
C GLY A 76 -5.53 9.66 7.02
N LEU A 77 -5.49 8.67 6.13
CA LEU A 77 -4.68 8.70 4.92
C LEU A 77 -5.40 9.48 3.80
N PRO A 78 -4.69 10.00 2.81
CA PRO A 78 -5.31 10.52 1.60
C PRO A 78 -6.16 9.45 0.91
N TYR A 79 -7.20 9.87 0.20
CA TYR A 79 -7.96 8.94 -0.62
C TYR A 79 -7.10 8.39 -1.78
N GLU A 80 -7.11 7.07 -1.92
CA GLU A 80 -6.66 6.33 -3.10
C GLU A 80 -7.75 5.32 -3.50
N PRO A 81 -7.94 5.05 -4.80
CA PRO A 81 -9.01 4.15 -5.24
C PRO A 81 -8.73 2.70 -4.80
N THR A 82 -9.75 2.01 -4.36
CA THR A 82 -9.70 0.57 -4.12
C THR A 82 -9.78 -0.23 -5.42
N VAL A 83 -9.35 -1.50 -5.38
CA VAL A 83 -9.48 -2.42 -6.52
C VAL A 83 -10.93 -2.51 -7.01
N LYS A 84 -11.89 -2.54 -6.06
CA LYS A 84 -13.32 -2.59 -6.40
C LYS A 84 -13.78 -1.35 -7.14
N GLU A 85 -13.43 -0.16 -6.67
CA GLU A 85 -13.81 1.11 -7.31
C GLU A 85 -13.24 1.22 -8.72
N VAL A 86 -11.99 0.78 -8.93
CA VAL A 86 -11.40 0.74 -10.28
C VAL A 86 -12.15 -0.21 -11.21
N LEU A 87 -12.57 -1.38 -10.74
CA LEU A 87 -13.42 -2.30 -11.53
C LEU A 87 -14.80 -1.70 -11.81
N ASP A 88 -15.42 -1.08 -10.81
CA ASP A 88 -16.75 -0.46 -10.93
C ASP A 88 -16.74 0.74 -11.90
N SER A 89 -15.60 1.39 -12.12
CA SER A 89 -15.42 2.45 -13.13
C SER A 89 -15.48 1.94 -14.58
N GLY A 90 -15.54 0.61 -14.76
CA GLY A 90 -15.67 -0.05 -16.05
C GLY A 90 -14.35 -0.49 -16.70
N ILE A 91 -13.22 -0.33 -16.02
CA ILE A 91 -11.91 -0.84 -16.45
C ILE A 91 -12.00 -2.36 -16.66
N ASP A 92 -11.43 -2.85 -17.77
CA ASP A 92 -11.50 -4.26 -18.15
C ASP A 92 -10.58 -5.15 -17.34
N ILE A 93 -9.39 -4.66 -17.01
CA ILE A 93 -8.34 -5.40 -16.30
C ILE A 93 -7.69 -4.49 -15.27
N VAL A 94 -7.57 -4.97 -14.04
CA VAL A 94 -6.83 -4.31 -12.94
C VAL A 94 -5.71 -5.24 -12.50
N THR A 95 -4.49 -4.69 -12.36
CA THR A 95 -3.33 -5.41 -11.83
C THR A 95 -2.84 -4.77 -10.53
N PHE A 96 -2.38 -5.58 -9.59
CA PHE A 96 -1.87 -5.12 -8.31
C PHE A 96 -0.99 -6.16 -7.61
N SER A 97 -0.27 -5.72 -6.58
CA SER A 97 0.62 -6.57 -5.78
C SER A 97 -0.10 -7.18 -4.58
N GLY A 98 0.25 -8.43 -4.25
CA GLY A 98 -0.27 -9.12 -3.06
C GLY A 98 0.41 -8.72 -1.75
N ASP A 99 1.66 -8.29 -1.81
CA ASP A 99 2.57 -8.05 -0.67
C ASP A 99 2.67 -6.59 -0.21
N LYS A 100 1.77 -5.72 -0.69
CA LYS A 100 1.66 -4.33 -0.24
C LYS A 100 0.46 -4.17 0.69
N LEU A 101 -0.47 -3.26 0.38
CA LEU A 101 -1.65 -2.99 1.21
C LEU A 101 -2.62 -4.17 1.31
N LEU A 102 -2.60 -5.11 0.37
CA LEU A 102 -3.36 -6.35 0.52
C LEU A 102 -2.89 -7.17 1.74
N GLY A 103 -1.63 -7.06 2.14
CA GLY A 103 -1.06 -7.76 3.29
C GLY A 103 -0.91 -9.27 3.12
N GLY A 104 -0.85 -9.73 1.87
CA GLY A 104 -0.64 -11.12 1.49
C GLY A 104 0.80 -11.43 1.09
N PRO A 105 1.05 -12.61 0.50
CA PRO A 105 2.34 -12.99 -0.04
C PRO A 105 2.66 -12.23 -1.32
N GLN A 106 3.95 -12.17 -1.69
CA GLN A 106 4.38 -11.59 -2.96
C GLN A 106 3.74 -12.33 -4.14
N ALA A 107 2.91 -11.60 -4.87
CA ALA A 107 2.24 -12.09 -6.06
C ALA A 107 1.80 -10.91 -6.94
N GLY A 108 1.85 -11.07 -8.25
CA GLY A 108 1.12 -10.21 -9.19
C GLY A 108 -0.30 -10.75 -9.35
N ILE A 109 -1.28 -9.95 -9.03
CA ILE A 109 -2.70 -10.34 -9.10
C ILE A 109 -3.34 -9.59 -10.27
N ILE A 110 -4.14 -10.31 -11.06
CA ILE A 110 -4.86 -9.79 -12.21
C ILE A 110 -6.34 -10.13 -12.02
N VAL A 111 -7.18 -9.12 -12.01
CA VAL A 111 -8.64 -9.26 -11.94
C VAL A 111 -9.29 -8.47 -13.08
N GLY A 112 -10.49 -8.86 -13.48
CA GLY A 112 -11.19 -8.14 -14.55
C GLY A 112 -12.21 -9.01 -15.28
N LYS A 113 -12.59 -8.58 -16.50
CA LYS A 113 -13.58 -9.27 -17.30
C LYS A 113 -13.17 -10.70 -17.62
N LYS A 114 -14.10 -11.64 -17.43
CA LYS A 114 -13.88 -13.09 -17.58
C LYS A 114 -13.24 -13.47 -18.90
N GLU A 115 -13.64 -12.84 -19.99
CA GLU A 115 -13.11 -13.14 -21.33
C GLU A 115 -11.61 -12.91 -21.45
N TYR A 116 -11.07 -11.83 -20.87
CA TYR A 116 -9.64 -11.53 -20.87
C TYR A 116 -8.88 -12.46 -19.91
N ILE A 117 -9.42 -12.68 -18.71
CA ILE A 117 -8.82 -13.60 -17.74
C ILE A 117 -8.71 -15.02 -18.30
N GLU A 118 -9.74 -15.53 -18.97
CA GLU A 118 -9.69 -16.87 -19.58
C GLU A 118 -8.69 -16.95 -20.77
N LYS A 119 -8.53 -15.88 -21.55
CA LYS A 119 -7.46 -15.80 -22.56
C LYS A 119 -6.08 -15.86 -21.94
N MET A 120 -5.84 -15.10 -20.85
CA MET A 120 -4.56 -15.10 -20.13
C MET A 120 -4.25 -16.48 -19.55
N LYS A 121 -5.20 -17.14 -18.90
CA LYS A 121 -5.03 -18.51 -18.35
C LYS A 121 -4.58 -19.53 -19.38
N LYS A 122 -5.01 -19.38 -20.65
CA LYS A 122 -4.64 -20.27 -21.75
C LYS A 122 -3.28 -19.92 -22.36
N ASN A 123 -2.70 -18.75 -22.05
CA ASN A 123 -1.40 -18.36 -22.58
C ASN A 123 -0.27 -19.13 -21.87
N GLN A 124 0.69 -19.60 -22.65
CA GLN A 124 1.80 -20.40 -22.11
C GLN A 124 2.70 -19.62 -21.14
N LEU A 125 2.78 -18.30 -21.27
CA LEU A 125 3.51 -17.43 -20.33
C LEU A 125 2.98 -17.56 -18.90
N THR A 126 1.67 -17.77 -18.73
CA THR A 126 1.06 -17.96 -17.40
C THR A 126 1.69 -19.14 -16.67
N ARG A 127 2.04 -20.22 -17.37
CA ARG A 127 2.71 -21.36 -16.74
C ARG A 127 4.11 -21.01 -16.20
N THR A 128 4.81 -20.12 -16.87
CA THR A 128 6.16 -19.67 -16.47
C THR A 128 6.09 -18.65 -15.31
N LEU A 129 5.09 -17.77 -15.33
CA LEU A 129 4.97 -16.65 -14.40
C LEU A 129 4.12 -16.96 -13.16
N ARG A 130 3.39 -18.10 -13.16
CA ARG A 130 2.51 -18.45 -12.03
C ARG A 130 3.30 -18.64 -10.74
N VAL A 131 2.72 -18.18 -9.65
CA VAL A 131 3.21 -18.46 -8.29
C VAL A 131 3.07 -19.94 -7.93
N ASP A 132 3.80 -20.39 -6.93
CA ASP A 132 3.72 -21.76 -6.40
C ASP A 132 2.48 -21.98 -5.52
N LYS A 133 2.27 -23.24 -5.12
CA LYS A 133 1.08 -23.62 -4.35
C LYS A 133 1.06 -23.09 -2.91
N MET A 134 2.23 -22.82 -2.31
CA MET A 134 2.31 -22.26 -0.95
C MET A 134 1.88 -20.79 -0.98
N THR A 135 2.36 -20.04 -1.97
CA THR A 135 1.92 -18.66 -2.22
C THR A 135 0.42 -18.58 -2.48
N LEU A 136 -0.14 -19.52 -3.29
CA LEU A 136 -1.59 -19.57 -3.53
C LEU A 136 -2.38 -19.84 -2.25
N ALA A 137 -1.94 -20.78 -1.41
CA ALA A 137 -2.60 -21.07 -0.15
C ALA A 137 -2.57 -19.89 0.83
N ALA A 138 -1.43 -19.20 0.94
CA ALA A 138 -1.29 -18.00 1.75
C ALA A 138 -2.17 -16.86 1.22
N LEU A 139 -2.19 -16.64 -0.11
CA LEU A 139 -3.04 -15.62 -0.72
C LEU A 139 -4.53 -15.92 -0.52
N GLU A 140 -4.95 -17.20 -0.65
CA GLU A 140 -6.32 -17.61 -0.37
C GLU A 140 -6.71 -17.33 1.07
N ALA A 141 -5.84 -17.64 2.03
CA ALA A 141 -6.07 -17.34 3.44
C ALA A 141 -6.23 -15.82 3.69
N THR A 142 -5.36 -15.01 3.11
CA THR A 142 -5.44 -13.53 3.19
C THR A 142 -6.75 -13.02 2.58
N LEU A 143 -7.11 -13.45 1.37
CA LEU A 143 -8.31 -12.99 0.69
C LEU A 143 -9.60 -13.40 1.40
N LYS A 144 -9.62 -14.54 2.12
CA LYS A 144 -10.76 -14.93 2.94
C LYS A 144 -11.06 -13.96 4.08
N LEU A 145 -10.05 -13.32 4.65
CA LEU A 145 -10.26 -12.29 5.67
C LEU A 145 -11.04 -11.08 5.12
N TYR A 146 -10.85 -10.74 3.87
CA TYR A 146 -11.56 -9.64 3.20
C TYR A 146 -13.04 -9.91 2.89
N LEU A 147 -13.55 -11.11 3.19
CA LEU A 147 -14.99 -11.37 3.15
C LEU A 147 -15.76 -10.60 4.24
N ASP A 148 -15.04 -10.19 5.30
CA ASP A 148 -15.52 -9.24 6.31
C ASP A 148 -14.42 -8.19 6.54
N GLU A 149 -14.73 -6.91 6.32
CA GLU A 149 -13.76 -5.80 6.48
C GLU A 149 -13.20 -5.75 7.92
N LYS A 150 -14.00 -6.09 8.94
CA LYS A 150 -13.55 -6.10 10.34
C LYS A 150 -12.51 -7.19 10.59
N GLU A 151 -12.74 -8.39 10.06
CA GLU A 151 -11.78 -9.49 10.14
C GLU A 151 -10.46 -9.12 9.46
N ALA A 152 -10.53 -8.47 8.30
CA ALA A 152 -9.33 -8.02 7.60
C ALA A 152 -8.55 -6.97 8.43
N LEU A 153 -9.23 -5.97 8.98
CA LEU A 153 -8.62 -4.92 9.81
C LEU A 153 -8.04 -5.46 11.13
N GLU A 154 -8.61 -6.51 11.68
CA GLU A 154 -8.13 -7.11 12.92
C GLU A 154 -6.95 -8.05 12.71
N HIS A 155 -6.99 -8.86 11.65
CA HIS A 155 -6.08 -10.00 11.47
C HIS A 155 -4.96 -9.76 10.45
N ILE A 156 -5.08 -8.80 9.54
CA ILE A 156 -4.00 -8.43 8.62
C ILE A 156 -3.12 -7.37 9.27
N PRO A 157 -1.85 -7.67 9.60
CA PRO A 157 -1.01 -6.78 10.41
C PRO A 157 -0.90 -5.35 9.87
N THR A 158 -0.71 -5.18 8.56
CA THR A 158 -0.61 -3.86 7.93
C THR A 158 -1.89 -3.06 8.10
N LEU A 159 -3.05 -3.68 7.87
CA LEU A 159 -4.36 -3.05 8.02
C LEU A 159 -4.63 -2.71 9.48
N HIS A 160 -4.31 -3.64 10.38
CA HIS A 160 -4.46 -3.43 11.81
C HIS A 160 -3.67 -2.20 12.29
N MET A 161 -2.39 -2.11 11.91
CA MET A 161 -1.54 -0.97 12.28
C MET A 161 -2.06 0.36 11.74
N ILE A 162 -2.54 0.40 10.49
CA ILE A 162 -3.09 1.63 9.87
C ILE A 162 -4.40 2.05 10.54
N SER A 163 -5.23 1.10 10.98
CA SER A 163 -6.57 1.36 11.52
C SER A 163 -6.61 1.63 13.02
N LEU A 164 -5.49 1.50 13.75
CA LEU A 164 -5.43 1.78 15.18
C LEU A 164 -5.73 3.25 15.48
N SER A 165 -6.65 3.49 16.41
CA SER A 165 -6.93 4.84 16.88
C SER A 165 -5.79 5.36 17.77
N LYS A 166 -5.67 6.67 17.82
CA LYS A 166 -4.67 7.36 18.65
C LYS A 166 -4.82 7.00 20.14
N GLU A 167 -6.05 6.85 20.62
CA GLU A 167 -6.35 6.43 21.99
C GLU A 167 -5.76 5.04 22.26
N ARG A 168 -5.92 4.12 21.31
CA ARG A 168 -5.39 2.77 21.44
C ARG A 168 -3.86 2.75 21.43
N LEU A 169 -3.23 3.63 20.65
CA LEU A 169 -1.77 3.80 20.67
C LEU A 169 -1.28 4.36 22.01
N PHE A 170 -1.99 5.33 22.59
CA PHE A 170 -1.70 5.83 23.93
C PHE A 170 -1.81 4.73 25.00
N GLU A 171 -2.85 3.91 24.97
CA GLU A 171 -3.00 2.77 25.89
C GLU A 171 -1.80 1.81 25.80
N LYS A 172 -1.34 1.48 24.58
CA LYS A 172 -0.14 0.64 24.36
C LYS A 172 1.11 1.32 24.94
N ALA A 173 1.29 2.62 24.72
CA ALA A 173 2.40 3.40 25.23
C ALA A 173 2.42 3.42 26.76
N ASP A 174 1.27 3.61 27.43
CA ASP A 174 1.15 3.59 28.89
C ASP A 174 1.48 2.21 29.47
N VAL A 175 1.01 1.14 28.82
CA VAL A 175 1.37 -0.24 29.23
C VAL A 175 2.88 -0.44 29.13
N LEU A 176 3.52 -0.01 28.04
CA LEU A 176 4.98 -0.11 27.89
C LEU A 176 5.71 0.72 28.95
N LYS A 177 5.30 1.98 29.15
CA LYS A 177 5.87 2.86 30.18
C LYS A 177 5.79 2.22 31.58
N THR A 178 4.64 1.64 31.92
CA THR A 178 4.45 0.95 33.20
C THR A 178 5.38 -0.25 33.36
N ARG A 179 5.56 -1.05 32.30
CA ARG A 179 6.46 -2.21 32.33
C ARG A 179 7.94 -1.84 32.45
N LEU A 180 8.31 -0.64 32.02
CA LEU A 180 9.68 -0.14 32.08
C LEU A 180 9.98 0.72 33.34
N SER A 181 8.98 0.93 34.21
CA SER A 181 9.06 1.88 35.34
C SER A 181 10.21 1.58 36.33
N ASP A 182 10.56 0.30 36.47
CA ASP A 182 11.62 -0.15 37.39
C ASP A 182 13.04 -0.08 36.81
N LEU A 183 13.13 0.32 35.52
CA LEU A 183 14.40 0.47 34.83
C LEU A 183 14.85 1.94 34.85
N ASP A 184 16.17 2.16 34.78
CA ASP A 184 16.79 3.49 34.86
C ASP A 184 16.64 4.24 33.49
N PHE A 185 15.40 4.41 33.05
CA PHE A 185 15.05 5.17 31.85
C PHE A 185 14.21 6.40 32.18
N LYS A 186 14.52 7.51 31.54
CA LYS A 186 13.57 8.61 31.40
C LYS A 186 12.63 8.25 30.24
N ILE A 187 11.35 8.12 30.53
CA ILE A 187 10.33 7.65 29.59
C ILE A 187 9.33 8.77 29.32
N ILE A 188 9.22 9.16 28.05
CA ILE A 188 8.29 10.20 27.60
C ILE A 188 7.35 9.60 26.54
N ILE A 189 6.04 9.72 26.74
CA ILE A 189 5.06 9.43 25.72
C ILE A 189 4.77 10.71 24.96
N ALA A 190 4.85 10.68 23.64
CA ALA A 190 4.63 11.84 22.78
C ALA A 190 3.84 11.47 21.51
N GLU A 191 3.18 12.46 20.95
CA GLU A 191 2.61 12.34 19.62
C GLU A 191 3.71 12.50 18.56
N ASP A 192 3.62 11.73 17.50
CA ASP A 192 4.54 11.79 16.34
C ASP A 192 3.78 11.37 15.08
N LYS A 193 4.47 11.29 13.97
CA LYS A 193 3.92 10.87 12.68
C LYS A 193 4.61 9.60 12.22
N ALA A 194 3.81 8.61 11.79
CA ALA A 194 4.27 7.38 11.18
C ALA A 194 4.06 7.39 9.67
N GLU A 195 4.94 6.72 8.95
CA GLU A 195 4.81 6.47 7.51
C GLU A 195 4.28 5.07 7.26
N VAL A 196 3.47 4.90 6.21
CA VAL A 196 2.94 3.57 5.84
C VAL A 196 4.04 2.65 5.32
N GLY A 197 5.09 3.24 4.70
CA GLY A 197 6.24 2.48 4.22
C GLY A 197 6.18 2.08 2.76
N GLY A 198 7.10 1.19 2.37
CA GLY A 198 7.50 0.96 1.00
C GLY A 198 6.40 0.65 -0.02
N GLY A 199 6.26 1.53 -0.98
CA GLY A 199 5.44 1.32 -2.17
C GLY A 199 3.97 1.70 -2.06
N SER A 200 3.56 2.37 -0.97
CA SER A 200 2.18 2.80 -0.76
C SER A 200 2.13 4.11 0.01
N TYR A 201 1.19 5.00 -0.33
CA TYR A 201 0.98 6.29 0.32
C TYR A 201 2.24 7.16 0.45
N PRO A 202 2.97 7.44 -0.64
CA PRO A 202 4.21 8.21 -0.59
C PRO A 202 3.96 9.63 -0.05
N ALA A 203 4.87 10.12 0.79
CA ALA A 203 4.77 11.42 1.44
C ALA A 203 3.46 11.64 2.22
N SER A 204 2.86 10.56 2.74
CA SER A 204 1.67 10.61 3.58
C SER A 204 2.01 10.08 4.97
N TYR A 205 1.39 10.69 5.97
CA TYR A 205 1.66 10.39 7.38
C TYR A 205 0.38 10.04 8.10
N LEU A 206 0.47 9.09 9.04
CA LEU A 206 -0.54 8.79 10.04
C LEU A 206 -0.16 9.48 11.36
N GLU A 207 -1.15 9.96 12.08
CA GLU A 207 -0.95 10.38 13.46
C GLU A 207 -0.58 9.15 14.30
N SER A 208 0.53 9.24 15.03
CA SER A 208 1.05 8.15 15.85
C SER A 208 1.38 8.60 17.26
N VAL A 209 1.64 7.63 18.14
CA VAL A 209 2.13 7.82 19.49
C VAL A 209 3.41 7.05 19.66
N VAL A 210 4.41 7.70 20.22
CA VAL A 210 5.74 7.12 20.43
C VAL A 210 6.12 7.12 21.90
N VAL A 211 6.93 6.14 22.29
CA VAL A 211 7.63 6.13 23.56
C VAL A 211 9.08 6.49 23.30
N LYS A 212 9.51 7.61 23.86
CA LYS A 212 10.90 8.08 23.82
C LYS A 212 11.63 7.61 25.07
N LEU A 213 12.81 7.05 24.88
CA LEU A 213 13.66 6.54 25.94
C LEU A 213 15.01 7.26 25.96
N GLU A 214 15.39 7.75 27.15
CA GLU A 214 16.74 8.21 27.46
C GLU A 214 17.29 7.38 28.61
N HIS A 215 18.56 7.00 28.53
CA HIS A 215 19.25 6.30 29.60
C HIS A 215 20.43 7.15 30.15
N PRO A 216 20.64 7.26 31.47
CA PRO A 216 21.63 8.18 32.04
C PRO A 216 23.09 7.86 31.68
N ARG A 217 23.37 6.61 31.27
CA ARG A 217 24.73 6.11 31.02
C ARG A 217 24.94 5.57 29.60
N LEU A 218 23.89 5.40 28.80
CA LEU A 218 23.98 4.83 27.46
C LEU A 218 23.42 5.85 26.44
N SER A 219 24.12 6.02 25.35
CA SER A 219 23.60 6.82 24.22
C SER A 219 22.46 6.10 23.52
N ALA A 220 21.64 6.84 22.76
CA ALA A 220 20.57 6.28 21.94
C ALA A 220 21.11 5.22 20.95
N THR A 221 22.27 5.48 20.33
CA THR A 221 22.94 4.53 19.42
C THR A 221 23.36 3.23 20.11
N GLU A 222 23.89 3.31 21.34
CA GLU A 222 24.26 2.11 22.08
C GLU A 222 23.02 1.32 22.53
N LEU A 223 21.94 1.99 22.89
CA LEU A 223 20.66 1.34 23.19
C LEU A 223 20.10 0.63 21.98
N GLU A 224 20.04 1.30 20.82
CA GLU A 224 19.58 0.71 19.57
C GLU A 224 20.39 -0.55 19.21
N ARG A 225 21.73 -0.46 19.26
CA ARG A 225 22.61 -1.61 19.02
C ARG A 225 22.26 -2.79 19.91
N ARG A 226 22.06 -2.58 21.21
CA ARG A 226 21.69 -3.64 22.16
C ARG A 226 20.31 -4.22 21.89
N LEU A 227 19.35 -3.39 21.51
CA LEU A 227 18.00 -3.84 21.15
C LEU A 227 17.97 -4.65 19.85
N LEU A 228 18.89 -4.41 18.94
CA LEU A 228 19.06 -5.23 17.73
C LEU A 228 19.74 -6.59 18.02
N GLU A 229 20.52 -6.70 19.11
CA GLU A 229 21.25 -7.91 19.50
C GLU A 229 20.47 -8.88 20.39
N VAL A 230 19.25 -8.53 20.83
CA VAL A 230 18.40 -9.44 21.62
C VAL A 230 17.83 -10.55 20.76
N GLU A 231 17.38 -11.65 21.37
CA GLU A 231 16.85 -12.83 20.67
C GLU A 231 15.79 -12.49 19.63
N ILE A 232 14.88 -11.57 19.95
CA ILE A 232 13.94 -10.98 19.00
C ILE A 232 14.34 -9.52 18.82
N PRO A 233 15.02 -9.15 17.73
CA PRO A 233 15.50 -7.80 17.51
C PRO A 233 14.38 -6.75 17.57
N ILE A 234 14.61 -5.68 18.33
CA ILE A 234 13.69 -4.55 18.42
C ILE A 234 14.23 -3.42 17.56
N ILE A 235 13.50 -3.10 16.51
CA ILE A 235 13.85 -2.03 15.58
C ILE A 235 13.30 -0.71 16.13
N THR A 236 14.17 0.29 16.24
CA THR A 236 13.83 1.60 16.78
C THR A 236 14.22 2.72 15.81
N ARG A 237 13.85 3.96 16.14
CA ARG A 237 14.34 5.16 15.46
C ARG A 237 15.15 6.00 16.43
N ILE A 238 16.13 6.73 15.94
CA ILE A 238 16.87 7.74 16.73
C ILE A 238 16.57 9.12 16.15
N LYS A 239 16.12 10.04 17.01
CA LYS A 239 15.93 11.45 16.67
C LYS A 239 16.30 12.31 17.87
N ASP A 240 17.06 13.37 17.65
CA ASP A 240 17.51 14.30 18.70
C ASP A 240 18.20 13.61 19.91
N ASN A 241 18.95 12.53 19.64
CA ASN A 241 19.60 11.67 20.62
C ASN A 241 18.63 10.92 21.56
N GLU A 242 17.35 10.86 21.25
CA GLU A 242 16.35 10.03 21.92
C GLU A 242 16.11 8.75 21.13
N LEU A 243 15.99 7.63 21.82
CA LEU A 243 15.53 6.37 21.23
C LEU A 243 14.00 6.38 21.17
N ILE A 244 13.43 6.09 20.00
CA ILE A 244 11.99 6.18 19.74
C ILE A 244 11.44 4.80 19.40
N LEU A 245 10.43 4.39 20.15
CA LEU A 245 9.59 3.23 19.90
C LEU A 245 8.22 3.71 19.39
N ASP A 246 7.86 3.35 18.19
CA ASP A 246 6.55 3.65 17.59
C ASP A 246 5.53 2.57 18.00
N MET A 247 4.29 2.96 18.38
CA MET A 247 3.33 2.06 19.03
C MET A 247 2.42 1.28 18.00
#